data_2162e6d9595e654fd0f585631b027467
#
_entry.id   2162e6d9595e654fd0f585631b027467
#
_cell.length_a   1.000
_cell.length_b   1.000
_cell.length_c   1.000
_cell.angle_alpha   90.00
_cell.angle_beta   90.00
_cell.angle_gamma   90.00
#
_symmetry.space_group_name_H-M   'P 1'
#
loop_
_entity.id
_entity.type
_entity.pdbx_description
1 polymer ?
#
loop_
_entity_poly.entity_id
_entity_poly.type
_entity_poly.pdbx_seq_one_letter_code
_entity_poly.pdbx_strand_id
1 'polypeptide(L)'
;MAKPVVVEGKVVADTGYWAIWFIFKNQWYDIGKFYDRSGNWLGYYCDIVKPVSKLLADRGRTIKLTDLYLDLWISAENKISILDENEFVEAIKKRYISKRTAEEAKNRLNLMVEMVRSRKFPPREIRRIKPLNDLEPLLGKQ
;
A
#
# COMPACT_ATOMS: atom_id res chain seq x y z
N MET A 1 5.80 13.73 -10.72
CA MET A 1 5.00 12.61 -11.25
C MET A 1 4.71 12.86 -12.72
N ALA A 2 5.08 11.93 -13.57
CA ALA A 2 4.95 12.10 -15.02
C ALA A 2 3.55 11.80 -15.54
N LYS A 3 2.88 10.78 -15.02
CA LYS A 3 1.56 10.34 -15.49
C LYS A 3 0.62 10.08 -14.33
N PRO A 4 -0.67 10.42 -14.49
CA PRO A 4 -1.65 10.05 -13.48
C PRO A 4 -1.81 8.53 -13.40
N VAL A 5 -2.10 8.03 -12.22
CA VAL A 5 -2.45 6.62 -12.01
C VAL A 5 -3.97 6.52 -11.95
N VAL A 6 -4.52 5.66 -12.78
CA VAL A 6 -5.98 5.49 -12.90
C VAL A 6 -6.34 4.06 -12.50
N VAL A 7 -7.34 3.94 -11.61
CA VAL A 7 -7.88 2.64 -11.19
C VAL A 7 -9.39 2.71 -11.35
N GLU A 8 -9.95 1.76 -12.08
CA GLU A 8 -11.40 1.69 -12.35
C GLU A 8 -11.96 3.02 -12.85
N GLY A 9 -11.24 3.65 -13.78
CA GLY A 9 -11.67 4.90 -14.38
C GLY A 9 -11.50 6.14 -13.51
N LYS A 10 -10.95 6.01 -12.31
CA LYS A 10 -10.74 7.13 -11.39
C LYS A 10 -9.26 7.42 -11.21
N VAL A 11 -8.88 8.70 -11.28
CA VAL A 11 -7.50 9.11 -11.00
C VAL A 11 -7.26 9.01 -9.51
N VAL A 12 -6.27 8.21 -9.11
CA VAL A 12 -5.94 7.98 -7.69
C VAL A 12 -4.59 8.57 -7.31
N ALA A 13 -3.76 8.91 -8.28
CA ALA A 13 -2.50 9.60 -8.04
C ALA A 13 -2.19 10.50 -9.23
N ASP A 14 -1.76 11.73 -8.96
CA ASP A 14 -1.42 12.74 -9.95
C ASP A 14 -0.63 13.84 -9.27
N THR A 15 -0.15 14.81 -10.04
CA THR A 15 0.54 15.98 -9.50
C THR A 15 -0.35 16.69 -8.47
N GLY A 16 0.19 16.95 -7.29
CA GLY A 16 -0.53 17.59 -6.20
C GLY A 16 -1.38 16.64 -5.36
N TYR A 17 -1.54 15.39 -5.77
CA TYR A 17 -2.10 14.34 -4.92
C TYR A 17 -1.03 13.93 -3.92
N TRP A 18 -1.42 13.39 -2.79
CA TRP A 18 -0.48 13.00 -1.75
C TRP A 18 -0.98 11.78 -1.00
N ALA A 19 -0.07 11.15 -0.28
CA ALA A 19 -0.36 9.94 0.45
C ALA A 19 0.43 9.87 1.74
N ILE A 20 -0.14 9.19 2.72
CA ILE A 20 0.56 8.82 3.94
C ILE A 20 0.87 7.34 3.81
N TRP A 21 2.15 6.99 3.88
CA TRP A 21 2.57 5.59 3.79
C TRP A 21 2.86 5.03 5.16
N PHE A 22 2.29 3.86 5.43
CA PHE A 22 2.48 3.11 6.66
C PHE A 22 3.27 1.85 6.34
N ILE A 23 4.42 1.71 6.96
CA ILE A 23 5.32 0.58 6.78
C ILE A 23 5.33 -0.21 8.06
N PHE A 24 5.21 -1.54 7.95
CA PHE A 24 5.03 -2.42 9.10
C PHE A 24 6.17 -3.41 9.23
N LYS A 25 6.50 -3.70 10.45
CA LYS A 25 7.43 -4.76 10.80
C LYS A 25 6.73 -6.11 10.70
N ASN A 26 7.39 -7.09 10.07
CA ASN A 26 6.89 -8.47 9.96
C ASN A 26 5.55 -8.64 9.26
N GLN A 27 5.19 -7.73 8.37
CA GLN A 27 3.98 -7.85 7.57
C GLN A 27 4.32 -7.96 6.09
N TRP A 28 3.43 -8.59 5.34
CA TRP A 28 3.57 -8.82 3.91
C TRP A 28 3.00 -7.67 3.06
N TYR A 29 2.74 -6.52 3.68
CA TYR A 29 2.15 -5.38 2.99
C TYR A 29 2.65 -4.07 3.59
N ASP A 30 2.56 -3.02 2.79
CA ASP A 30 2.53 -1.65 3.26
C ASP A 30 1.17 -1.05 2.89
N ILE A 31 0.86 0.12 3.41
CA ILE A 31 -0.42 0.78 3.15
C ILE A 31 -0.16 2.24 2.85
N GLY A 32 -0.63 2.71 1.69
CA GLY A 32 -0.67 4.12 1.36
C GLY A 32 -2.10 4.63 1.49
N LYS A 33 -2.31 5.67 2.25
CA LYS A 33 -3.61 6.33 2.36
C LYS A 33 -3.57 7.55 1.45
N PHE A 34 -4.39 7.52 0.39
CA PHE A 34 -4.29 8.44 -0.74
C PHE A 34 -5.32 9.55 -0.70
N TYR A 35 -4.90 10.75 -1.06
CA TYR A 35 -5.72 11.95 -1.07
C TYR A 35 -5.51 12.72 -2.37
N ASP A 36 -6.57 13.42 -2.82
CA ASP A 36 -6.47 14.30 -3.97
C ASP A 36 -5.90 15.68 -3.58
N ARG A 37 -5.81 16.59 -4.55
CA ARG A 37 -5.27 17.95 -4.31
C ARG A 37 -6.03 18.73 -3.27
N SER A 38 -7.32 18.47 -3.13
CA SER A 38 -8.20 19.16 -2.18
C SER A 38 -8.22 18.54 -0.80
N GLY A 39 -7.47 17.44 -0.61
CA GLY A 39 -7.43 16.73 0.66
C GLY A 39 -8.55 15.71 0.83
N ASN A 40 -9.29 15.40 -0.23
CA ASN A 40 -10.31 14.36 -0.18
C ASN A 40 -9.66 12.99 -0.20
N TRP A 41 -10.09 12.12 0.71
CA TRP A 41 -9.58 10.77 0.78
C TRP A 41 -10.12 9.93 -0.39
N LEU A 42 -9.22 9.22 -1.07
CA LEU A 42 -9.55 8.42 -2.24
C LEU A 42 -9.61 6.92 -1.95
N GLY A 43 -8.78 6.43 -1.05
CA GLY A 43 -8.70 5.02 -0.74
C GLY A 43 -7.33 4.62 -0.25
N TYR A 44 -7.08 3.30 -0.22
CA TYR A 44 -5.82 2.72 0.21
C TYR A 44 -5.13 2.00 -0.94
N TYR A 45 -3.84 2.21 -1.07
CA TYR A 45 -2.98 1.51 -2.00
C TYR A 45 -2.03 0.62 -1.19
N CYS A 46 -2.09 -0.68 -1.40
CA CYS A 46 -1.28 -1.61 -0.63
C CYS A 46 -0.37 -2.40 -1.57
N ASP A 47 0.93 -2.35 -1.29
CA ASP A 47 1.90 -3.20 -1.97
C ASP A 47 2.05 -4.50 -1.19
N ILE A 48 2.17 -5.62 -1.89
CA ILE A 48 2.59 -6.87 -1.26
C ILE A 48 4.11 -6.88 -1.28
N VAL A 49 4.70 -7.01 -0.11
CA VAL A 49 6.15 -6.93 0.09
C VAL A 49 6.64 -8.10 0.94
N LYS A 50 7.94 -8.39 0.87
CA LYS A 50 8.54 -9.33 1.80
C LYS A 50 8.58 -8.73 3.20
N PRO A 51 8.23 -9.51 4.24
CA PRO A 51 8.33 -9.01 5.61
C PRO A 51 9.75 -8.60 5.96
N VAL A 52 9.87 -7.52 6.72
CA VAL A 52 11.14 -7.06 7.27
C VAL A 52 11.06 -7.09 8.79
N SER A 53 12.14 -7.50 9.44
CA SER A 53 12.19 -7.62 10.89
C SER A 53 12.64 -6.33 11.57
N LYS A 54 13.27 -5.42 10.83
CA LYS A 54 13.78 -4.16 11.35
C LYS A 54 13.33 -3.01 10.48
N LEU A 55 12.66 -2.05 11.08
CA LEU A 55 12.21 -0.82 10.42
C LEU A 55 13.06 0.38 10.76
N LEU A 56 13.99 0.23 11.71
CA LEU A 56 14.85 1.34 12.06
C LEU A 56 15.81 1.61 10.91
N ALA A 57 15.56 2.72 10.24
CA ALA A 57 16.53 3.29 9.32
C ALA A 57 17.69 3.73 10.18
N ASP A 58 18.73 2.91 10.25
CA ASP A 58 19.91 3.22 11.04
C ASP A 58 20.42 4.61 10.63
N ARG A 59 20.43 5.56 11.57
CA ARG A 59 20.92 6.92 11.38
C ARG A 59 20.22 7.69 10.25
N GLY A 60 18.89 7.52 10.10
CA GLY A 60 18.11 8.22 9.09
C GLY A 60 18.29 7.73 7.67
N ARG A 61 18.72 6.51 7.50
CA ARG A 61 18.91 5.91 6.18
C ARG A 61 17.66 5.26 5.65
N THR A 62 17.68 4.94 4.35
CA THR A 62 16.55 4.37 3.62
C THR A 62 16.19 2.99 4.11
N ILE A 63 14.91 2.75 4.33
CA ILE A 63 14.36 1.41 4.56
C ILE A 63 14.15 0.77 3.19
N LYS A 64 14.67 -0.43 2.99
CA LYS A 64 14.46 -1.18 1.76
C LYS A 64 13.34 -2.18 1.94
N LEU A 65 12.35 -2.09 1.08
CA LEU A 65 11.26 -3.05 0.97
C LEU A 65 11.41 -3.82 -0.34
N THR A 66 11.18 -5.11 -0.29
CA THR A 66 11.19 -5.93 -1.51
C THR A 66 9.77 -6.07 -2.01
N ASP A 67 9.46 -5.42 -3.12
CA ASP A 67 8.17 -5.49 -3.79
C ASP A 67 7.99 -6.87 -4.41
N LEU A 68 6.82 -7.47 -4.23
CA LEU A 68 6.48 -8.79 -4.79
C LEU A 68 5.53 -8.70 -5.97
N TYR A 69 5.44 -7.53 -6.60
CA TYR A 69 4.75 -7.29 -7.88
C TYR A 69 3.21 -7.33 -7.83
N LEU A 70 2.61 -7.61 -6.70
CA LEU A 70 1.15 -7.55 -6.54
C LEU A 70 0.76 -6.33 -5.73
N ASP A 71 -0.24 -5.62 -6.20
CA ASP A 71 -0.78 -4.46 -5.50
C ASP A 71 -2.29 -4.60 -5.32
N LEU A 72 -2.81 -3.96 -4.29
CA LEU A 72 -4.22 -3.94 -3.97
C LEU A 72 -4.68 -2.50 -3.80
N TRP A 73 -5.72 -2.11 -4.51
CA TRP A 73 -6.39 -0.84 -4.31
C TRP A 73 -7.74 -1.07 -3.63
N ILE A 74 -8.00 -0.32 -2.56
CA ILE A 74 -9.26 -0.35 -1.83
C ILE A 74 -9.84 1.05 -1.91
N SER A 75 -10.93 1.23 -2.65
CA SER A 75 -11.55 2.54 -2.81
C SER A 75 -12.22 3.01 -1.51
N ALA A 76 -12.59 4.30 -1.47
CA ALA A 76 -13.34 4.85 -0.35
C ALA A 76 -14.67 4.12 -0.10
N GLU A 77 -15.24 3.49 -1.14
CA GLU A 77 -16.47 2.70 -1.06
C GLU A 77 -16.23 1.24 -0.74
N ASN A 78 -14.99 0.90 -0.34
CA ASN A 78 -14.57 -0.46 0.01
C ASN A 78 -14.59 -1.44 -1.17
N LYS A 79 -14.43 -0.93 -2.38
CA LYS A 79 -14.27 -1.76 -3.58
C LYS A 79 -12.81 -2.12 -3.77
N ILE A 80 -12.57 -3.36 -4.14
CA ILE A 80 -11.23 -3.93 -4.27
C ILE A 80 -10.85 -4.04 -5.74
N SER A 81 -9.63 -3.63 -6.07
CA SER A 81 -9.01 -3.86 -7.37
C SER A 81 -7.63 -4.45 -7.15
N ILE A 82 -7.36 -5.60 -7.75
CA ILE A 82 -6.03 -6.22 -7.72
C ILE A 82 -5.28 -5.73 -8.95
N LEU A 83 -4.09 -5.17 -8.72
CA LEU A 83 -3.29 -4.52 -9.76
C LEU A 83 -2.03 -5.32 -10.04
N ASP A 84 -1.53 -5.17 -11.27
CA ASP A 84 -0.22 -5.70 -11.69
C ASP A 84 -0.12 -7.23 -11.68
N GLU A 85 -1.23 -7.93 -11.85
CA GLU A 85 -1.24 -9.39 -11.92
C GLU A 85 -0.36 -9.91 -13.07
N ASN A 86 -0.32 -9.19 -14.20
CA ASN A 86 0.52 -9.56 -15.34
C ASN A 86 2.00 -9.46 -15.00
N GLU A 87 2.40 -8.40 -14.30
CA GLU A 87 3.78 -8.22 -13.84
C GLU A 87 4.18 -9.32 -12.87
N PHE A 88 3.26 -9.74 -12.02
CA PHE A 88 3.48 -10.82 -11.07
C PHE A 88 3.74 -12.15 -11.81
N VAL A 89 2.91 -12.47 -12.80
CA VAL A 89 3.07 -13.68 -13.61
C VAL A 89 4.42 -13.66 -14.34
N GLU A 90 4.79 -12.51 -14.93
CA GLU A 90 6.07 -12.37 -15.61
C GLU A 90 7.25 -12.52 -14.66
N ALA A 91 7.15 -11.97 -13.45
CA ALA A 91 8.21 -12.10 -12.45
C ALA A 91 8.45 -13.56 -12.05
N ILE A 92 7.39 -14.36 -11.99
CA ILE A 92 7.50 -15.79 -11.70
C ILE A 92 8.19 -16.51 -12.87
N LYS A 93 7.76 -16.21 -14.12
CA LYS A 93 8.35 -16.80 -15.32
C LYS A 93 9.83 -16.48 -15.47
N LYS A 94 10.21 -15.25 -15.19
CA LYS A 94 11.60 -14.77 -15.28
C LYS A 94 12.42 -15.14 -14.04
N ARG A 95 11.82 -15.79 -13.07
CA ARG A 95 12.47 -16.21 -11.83
C ARG A 95 13.01 -15.06 -10.99
N TYR A 96 12.40 -13.88 -11.10
CA TYR A 96 12.70 -12.74 -10.22
C TYR A 96 12.21 -13.02 -8.81
N ILE A 97 11.16 -13.82 -8.67
CA ILE A 97 10.68 -14.33 -7.39
C ILE A 97 10.54 -15.85 -7.50
N SER A 98 10.79 -16.55 -6.39
CA SER A 98 10.63 -17.98 -6.36
C SER A 98 9.14 -18.37 -6.38
N LYS A 99 8.83 -19.56 -6.83
CA LYS A 99 7.46 -20.08 -6.80
C LYS A 99 6.90 -20.09 -5.39
N ARG A 100 7.72 -20.43 -4.41
CA ARG A 100 7.33 -20.47 -3.01
C ARG A 100 6.96 -19.07 -2.50
N THR A 101 7.79 -18.06 -2.78
CA THR A 101 7.51 -16.69 -2.40
C THR A 101 6.26 -16.17 -3.10
N ALA A 102 6.10 -16.48 -4.39
CA ALA A 102 4.92 -16.08 -5.15
C ALA A 102 3.65 -16.67 -4.57
N GLU A 103 3.68 -17.94 -4.19
CA GLU A 103 2.54 -18.62 -3.58
C GLU A 103 2.17 -17.99 -2.25
N GLU A 104 3.15 -17.68 -1.41
CA GLU A 104 2.93 -17.01 -0.14
C GLU A 104 2.36 -15.59 -0.35
N ALA A 105 2.92 -14.84 -1.30
CA ALA A 105 2.41 -13.50 -1.62
C ALA A 105 0.95 -13.56 -2.04
N LYS A 106 0.58 -14.51 -2.87
CA LYS A 106 -0.80 -14.68 -3.32
C LYS A 106 -1.73 -15.08 -2.18
N ASN A 107 -1.27 -15.95 -1.30
CA ASN A 107 -2.04 -16.33 -0.12
C ASN A 107 -2.29 -15.15 0.80
N ARG A 108 -1.27 -14.30 0.98
CA ARG A 108 -1.41 -13.08 1.80
C ARG A 108 -2.36 -12.08 1.16
N LEU A 109 -2.29 -11.92 -0.16
CA LEU A 109 -3.24 -11.07 -0.87
C LEU A 109 -4.67 -11.56 -0.68
N ASN A 110 -4.91 -12.86 -0.84
CA ASN A 110 -6.24 -13.44 -0.67
C ASN A 110 -6.77 -13.23 0.74
N LEU A 111 -5.91 -13.38 1.75
CA LEU A 111 -6.28 -13.12 3.13
C LEU A 111 -6.66 -11.67 3.35
N MET A 112 -5.89 -10.73 2.78
CA MET A 112 -6.20 -9.30 2.85
C MET A 112 -7.55 -8.99 2.21
N VAL A 113 -7.83 -9.58 1.03
CA VAL A 113 -9.12 -9.40 0.35
C VAL A 113 -10.28 -9.84 1.26
N GLU A 114 -10.15 -10.99 1.93
CA GLU A 114 -11.15 -11.47 2.87
C GLU A 114 -11.33 -10.49 4.04
N MET A 115 -10.23 -9.97 4.56
CA MET A 115 -10.28 -9.00 5.66
C MET A 115 -10.91 -7.68 5.25
N VAL A 116 -10.67 -7.22 4.01
CA VAL A 116 -11.33 -6.03 3.48
C VAL A 116 -12.83 -6.25 3.38
N ARG A 117 -13.25 -7.40 2.86
CA ARG A 117 -14.67 -7.74 2.71
C ARG A 117 -15.38 -7.81 4.05
N SER A 118 -14.71 -8.28 5.09
CA SER A 118 -15.25 -8.34 6.44
C SER A 118 -14.98 -7.07 7.26
N ARG A 119 -14.46 -6.02 6.61
CA ARG A 119 -14.18 -4.71 7.21
C ARG A 119 -13.18 -4.75 8.37
N LYS A 120 -12.25 -5.70 8.30
CA LYS A 120 -11.17 -5.84 9.29
C LYS A 120 -9.83 -5.30 8.81
N PHE A 121 -9.74 -4.89 7.56
CA PHE A 121 -8.55 -4.32 6.96
C PHE A 121 -8.91 -3.03 6.23
N PRO A 122 -8.16 -1.96 6.27
CA PRO A 122 -6.91 -1.78 7.04
C PRO A 122 -7.12 -1.76 8.56
N PRO A 123 -6.04 -1.87 9.36
CA PRO A 123 -6.15 -1.74 10.81
C PRO A 123 -6.86 -0.46 11.22
N ARG A 124 -7.59 -0.52 12.31
CA ARG A 124 -8.42 0.59 12.79
C ARG A 124 -7.62 1.88 13.00
N GLU A 125 -6.40 1.75 13.48
CA GLU A 125 -5.50 2.89 13.70
C GLU A 125 -5.24 3.65 12.41
N ILE A 126 -5.05 2.94 11.30
CA ILE A 126 -4.82 3.53 9.99
C ILE A 126 -6.08 4.24 9.50
N ARG A 127 -7.24 3.61 9.66
CA ARG A 127 -8.52 4.19 9.22
C ARG A 127 -8.86 5.50 9.91
N ARG A 128 -8.41 5.65 11.17
CA ARG A 128 -8.71 6.81 11.99
C ARG A 128 -7.80 8.00 11.73
N ILE A 129 -6.61 7.79 11.18
CA ILE A 129 -5.66 8.87 10.98
C ILE A 129 -6.19 9.87 9.96
N LYS A 130 -6.22 11.14 10.35
CA LYS A 130 -6.56 12.27 9.48
C LYS A 130 -5.34 13.19 9.43
N PRO A 131 -4.91 13.59 8.23
CA PRO A 131 -3.61 14.27 8.06
C PRO A 131 -3.42 15.50 8.90
N LEU A 132 -4.39 16.41 8.84
CA LEU A 132 -4.25 17.71 9.49
C LEU A 132 -4.39 17.62 11.01
N ASN A 133 -5.18 16.69 11.50
CA ASN A 133 -5.46 16.57 12.93
C ASN A 133 -4.46 15.71 13.68
N ASP A 134 -3.99 14.64 13.02
CA ASP A 134 -3.22 13.60 13.69
C ASP A 134 -1.72 13.67 13.40
N LEU A 135 -1.31 14.22 12.25
CA LEU A 135 0.08 14.30 11.85
C LEU A 135 0.76 15.60 12.24
N GLU A 136 0.01 16.70 12.35
CA GLU A 136 0.58 18.00 12.70
C GLU A 136 1.43 17.95 13.97
N PRO A 137 0.96 17.31 15.06
CA PRO A 137 1.78 17.19 16.26
C PRO A 137 3.07 16.37 16.05
N LEU A 138 3.06 15.43 15.12
CA LEU A 138 4.22 14.59 14.82
C LEU A 138 5.25 15.30 13.95
N LEU A 139 4.80 16.24 13.12
CA LEU A 139 5.67 17.03 12.26
C LEU A 139 6.30 18.21 12.98
N GLY A 140 5.79 18.52 14.14
CA GLY A 140 6.22 19.69 14.91
C GLY A 140 5.68 20.96 14.31
N LYS A 141 5.44 21.95 15.15
CA LYS A 141 5.10 23.30 14.69
C LYS A 141 6.37 24.02 14.33
N GLN A 142 6.48 24.39 13.11
CA GLN A 142 7.59 25.19 12.63
C GLN A 142 7.31 26.68 12.73
#